data_c64ae85b5c9094e5f32d8522f3de1da5
#
_entry.id   c64ae85b5c9094e5f32d8522f3de1da5
#
_cell.length_a   1.000
_cell.length_b   1.000
_cell.length_c   1.000
_cell.angle_alpha   90.00
_cell.angle_beta   90.00
_cell.angle_gamma   90.00
#
_symmetry.space_group_name_H-M   'P 1'
#
loop_
_entity.id
_entity.type
_entity.pdbx_description
1 polymer ?
#
loop_
_entity_poly.entity_id
_entity_poly.type
_entity_poly.pdbx_seq_one_letter_code
_entity_poly.pdbx_strand_id
1 'polypeptide(L)'
;DRPGNIKNGIESINILEIDQTAASIFYRSYKSNFSDTTLATVGDQILLEIKSNEAIQEPSITIASNPAAVVDNGGNNWSASYSMQDGDSDGIIPFEIGVVTDSRGNPNSGVISSTTNSSVVIFDNTKPLLNIVRIISNNSDSTWAKIGDSISVTFKSNELLTQSSASISIESAELTPLSAQKYVAKYLMQSSDVEGDIPFAISFTDSVGLSGDPVSETTNSSNVIFDKTAPILDYVHIESNNSNNTLIAITGDDVFLTFRPINTDPIITDSIIVTIAGQVANLSQNGSDYVGTIAINGAIPGGFLSYTIDFVDRASNPGEQVIVTTDNSYVNHDIVPPSIDSVLIYSSNFDPNWAKSGDTVFVEFFANEQLGSMNINISGRDSSSYSFEGLN
;
A
#
# COMPACT_ATOMS: atom_id res chain seq x y z
N ASP A 1 -97.26 -74.29 -27.31
CA ASP A 1 -97.36 -73.02 -27.97
C ASP A 1 -97.95 -72.00 -27.01
N ARG A 2 -97.15 -71.16 -26.38
CA ARG A 2 -97.56 -69.94 -25.64
C ARG A 2 -96.49 -68.92 -25.92
N PRO A 3 -96.88 -67.71 -26.17
CA PRO A 3 -95.97 -66.70 -26.56
C PRO A 3 -94.98 -66.39 -25.45
N GLY A 4 -93.73 -66.56 -25.86
CA GLY A 4 -92.63 -66.43 -24.99
C GLY A 4 -92.29 -65.03 -24.56
N ASN A 5 -91.95 -64.90 -23.32
CA ASN A 5 -91.31 -63.80 -22.76
C ASN A 5 -89.86 -63.73 -23.36
N ILE A 6 -89.68 -62.76 -24.19
CA ILE A 6 -88.30 -62.39 -24.56
C ILE A 6 -87.71 -61.67 -23.33
N LYS A 7 -86.83 -62.36 -22.66
CA LYS A 7 -85.92 -61.67 -21.73
C LYS A 7 -85.01 -60.76 -22.52
N ASN A 8 -85.41 -59.54 -22.53
CA ASN A 8 -84.39 -58.50 -22.79
C ASN A 8 -83.46 -58.46 -21.59
N GLY A 9 -82.33 -58.98 -21.78
CA GLY A 9 -81.29 -59.00 -20.75
C GLY A 9 -79.94 -59.04 -21.37
N ILE A 10 -79.56 -57.91 -21.87
CA ILE A 10 -78.18 -57.50 -21.86
C ILE A 10 -78.19 -56.11 -21.20
N GLU A 11 -78.26 -56.15 -19.89
CA GLU A 11 -77.97 -55.01 -19.05
C GLU A 11 -76.47 -54.99 -18.84
N SER A 12 -75.87 -53.88 -19.25
CA SER A 12 -74.47 -53.54 -19.18
C SER A 12 -73.55 -54.24 -20.18
N ILE A 13 -73.32 -53.56 -21.27
CA ILE A 13 -72.09 -53.80 -22.07
C ILE A 13 -70.99 -53.20 -21.24
N ASN A 14 -70.20 -54.00 -20.54
CA ASN A 14 -68.88 -53.53 -20.02
C ASN A 14 -68.00 -53.32 -21.25
N ILE A 15 -67.88 -52.03 -21.62
CA ILE A 15 -66.93 -51.61 -22.66
C ILE A 15 -65.55 -51.77 -22.02
N LEU A 16 -64.75 -52.68 -22.48
CA LEU A 16 -63.34 -52.80 -22.13
C LEU A 16 -62.62 -51.71 -22.96
N GLU A 17 -62.19 -50.64 -22.27
CA GLU A 17 -61.30 -49.64 -22.87
C GLU A 17 -59.88 -50.15 -22.80
N ILE A 18 -59.16 -50.12 -23.92
CA ILE A 18 -57.71 -50.49 -24.00
C ILE A 18 -56.94 -49.22 -24.11
N ASP A 19 -56.20 -48.90 -23.10
CA ASP A 19 -55.22 -47.76 -23.08
C ASP A 19 -53.82 -48.34 -23.43
N GLN A 20 -53.20 -47.77 -24.46
CA GLN A 20 -51.86 -48.15 -24.97
C GLN A 20 -50.94 -46.91 -24.98
N THR A 21 -51.38 -45.80 -24.36
CA THR A 21 -50.68 -44.53 -24.41
C THR A 21 -50.01 -44.34 -23.06
N ALA A 22 -48.67 -44.17 -23.06
CA ALA A 22 -47.92 -43.85 -21.85
C ALA A 22 -48.13 -42.43 -21.40
N ALA A 23 -48.15 -42.19 -20.11
CA ALA A 23 -48.21 -40.83 -19.54
C ALA A 23 -46.97 -40.03 -19.94
N SER A 24 -47.14 -38.74 -20.12
CA SER A 24 -46.07 -37.78 -20.36
C SER A 24 -46.02 -36.73 -19.24
N ILE A 25 -44.79 -36.39 -18.80
CA ILE A 25 -44.52 -35.26 -17.88
C ILE A 25 -44.26 -34.01 -18.72
N PHE A 26 -45.26 -33.13 -18.86
CA PHE A 26 -45.18 -31.96 -19.73
C PHE A 26 -44.70 -30.71 -19.02
N TYR A 27 -44.69 -30.65 -17.67
CA TYR A 27 -44.21 -29.56 -16.87
C TYR A 27 -43.23 -30.05 -15.81
N ARG A 28 -42.05 -29.40 -15.71
CA ARG A 28 -41.03 -29.63 -14.71
C ARG A 28 -40.40 -28.32 -14.34
N SER A 29 -40.41 -27.95 -13.06
CA SER A 29 -39.81 -26.73 -12.49
C SER A 29 -39.01 -27.06 -11.25
N TYR A 30 -37.87 -26.43 -11.10
CA TYR A 30 -36.87 -26.73 -10.07
C TYR A 30 -36.48 -25.50 -9.33
N LYS A 31 -36.50 -25.50 -7.99
CA LYS A 31 -36.19 -24.36 -7.16
C LYS A 31 -35.67 -24.77 -5.78
N SER A 32 -34.94 -23.87 -5.13
CA SER A 32 -34.58 -23.95 -3.71
C SER A 32 -35.52 -23.11 -2.87
N ASN A 33 -35.53 -23.33 -1.55
CA ASN A 33 -36.15 -22.44 -0.55
C ASN A 33 -35.20 -21.32 -0.08
N PHE A 34 -33.97 -21.24 -0.61
CA PHE A 34 -33.07 -20.13 -0.36
C PHE A 34 -33.64 -18.81 -0.89
N SER A 35 -33.18 -17.66 -0.41
CA SER A 35 -33.69 -16.34 -0.82
C SER A 35 -33.59 -16.09 -2.33
N ASP A 36 -32.49 -16.50 -2.95
CA ASP A 36 -32.37 -16.70 -4.40
C ASP A 36 -32.64 -18.15 -4.73
N THR A 37 -33.81 -18.41 -5.26
CA THR A 37 -34.31 -19.78 -5.52
C THR A 37 -33.47 -20.58 -6.52
N THR A 38 -32.45 -19.97 -7.14
CA THR A 38 -31.48 -20.61 -8.02
C THR A 38 -30.21 -21.09 -7.31
N LEU A 39 -30.06 -20.74 -6.02
CA LEU A 39 -28.94 -21.10 -5.16
C LEU A 39 -29.40 -21.98 -4.00
N ALA A 40 -28.48 -22.75 -3.43
CA ALA A 40 -28.71 -23.56 -2.23
C ALA A 40 -27.41 -23.77 -1.46
N THR A 41 -27.50 -23.91 -0.15
CA THR A 41 -26.45 -24.34 0.76
C THR A 41 -26.93 -25.52 1.62
N VAL A 42 -26.11 -26.02 2.53
CA VAL A 42 -26.46 -27.12 3.43
C VAL A 42 -27.69 -26.80 4.26
N GLY A 43 -28.67 -27.72 4.26
CA GLY A 43 -29.94 -27.59 4.96
C GLY A 43 -31.07 -26.99 4.11
N ASP A 44 -30.75 -26.36 2.97
CA ASP A 44 -31.79 -25.85 2.07
C ASP A 44 -32.58 -27.00 1.43
N GLN A 45 -33.89 -26.74 1.25
CA GLN A 45 -34.78 -27.70 0.62
C GLN A 45 -34.90 -27.41 -0.88
N ILE A 46 -34.58 -28.42 -1.69
CA ILE A 46 -34.79 -28.38 -3.13
C ILE A 46 -36.16 -28.97 -3.43
N LEU A 47 -36.92 -28.28 -4.29
CA LEU A 47 -38.25 -28.70 -4.71
C LEU A 47 -38.30 -28.85 -6.23
N LEU A 48 -38.67 -30.04 -6.69
CA LEU A 48 -39.02 -30.35 -8.07
C LEU A 48 -40.54 -30.48 -8.16
N GLU A 49 -41.19 -29.63 -8.96
CA GLU A 49 -42.61 -29.69 -9.26
C GLU A 49 -42.82 -30.31 -10.66
N ILE A 50 -43.67 -31.29 -10.77
CA ILE A 50 -43.97 -31.98 -12.04
C ILE A 50 -45.50 -32.06 -12.27
N LYS A 51 -45.89 -32.06 -13.57
CA LYS A 51 -47.30 -32.30 -13.98
C LYS A 51 -47.31 -33.33 -15.13
N SER A 52 -48.24 -34.28 -15.00
CA SER A 52 -48.48 -35.27 -16.04
C SER A 52 -49.80 -34.98 -16.79
N ASN A 53 -49.90 -35.47 -18.01
CA ASN A 53 -51.11 -35.35 -18.84
C ASN A 53 -52.25 -36.23 -18.34
N GLU A 54 -51.92 -37.26 -17.56
CA GLU A 54 -52.86 -38.20 -16.99
C GLU A 54 -52.38 -38.73 -15.63
N ALA A 55 -53.21 -39.53 -14.96
CA ALA A 55 -52.85 -40.14 -13.68
C ALA A 55 -51.64 -41.12 -13.83
N ILE A 56 -50.65 -40.99 -12.97
CA ILE A 56 -49.43 -41.85 -12.93
C ILE A 56 -49.34 -42.53 -11.57
N GLN A 57 -48.62 -43.65 -11.55
CA GLN A 57 -48.14 -44.24 -10.31
C GLN A 57 -47.07 -43.34 -9.69
N GLU A 58 -46.80 -43.50 -8.38
CA GLU A 58 -45.77 -42.72 -7.67
C GLU A 58 -44.42 -42.86 -8.41
N PRO A 59 -43.88 -41.73 -8.91
CA PRO A 59 -42.62 -41.75 -9.66
C PRO A 59 -41.43 -41.92 -8.72
N SER A 60 -40.43 -42.66 -9.13
CA SER A 60 -39.14 -42.70 -8.46
C SER A 60 -38.33 -41.45 -8.87
N ILE A 61 -37.96 -40.62 -7.90
CA ILE A 61 -37.24 -39.38 -8.16
C ILE A 61 -35.99 -39.28 -7.28
N THR A 62 -34.87 -38.90 -7.90
CA THR A 62 -33.63 -38.54 -7.19
C THR A 62 -33.32 -37.07 -7.38
N ILE A 63 -32.78 -36.43 -6.34
CA ILE A 63 -32.25 -35.06 -6.33
C ILE A 63 -30.86 -35.16 -5.70
N ALA A 64 -29.84 -34.49 -6.28
CA ALA A 64 -28.44 -34.61 -5.88
C ALA A 64 -27.98 -36.09 -5.82
N SER A 65 -28.51 -36.95 -6.72
CA SER A 65 -28.29 -38.42 -6.76
C SER A 65 -28.83 -39.17 -5.53
N ASN A 66 -29.59 -38.55 -4.66
CA ASN A 66 -30.21 -39.12 -3.47
C ASN A 66 -31.73 -39.27 -3.67
N PRO A 67 -32.39 -40.33 -3.08
CA PRO A 67 -33.84 -40.46 -3.13
C PRO A 67 -34.54 -39.21 -2.58
N ALA A 68 -35.49 -38.64 -3.34
CA ALA A 68 -36.32 -37.53 -2.93
C ALA A 68 -37.62 -38.00 -2.27
N ALA A 69 -38.12 -37.20 -1.32
CA ALA A 69 -39.45 -37.39 -0.76
C ALA A 69 -40.50 -36.94 -1.79
N VAL A 70 -41.33 -37.88 -2.28
CA VAL A 70 -42.34 -37.60 -3.31
C VAL A 70 -43.73 -37.47 -2.68
N VAL A 71 -44.49 -36.48 -3.16
CA VAL A 71 -45.85 -36.15 -2.68
C VAL A 71 -46.81 -35.99 -3.88
N ASP A 72 -47.90 -36.70 -3.85
CA ASP A 72 -49.04 -36.48 -4.75
C ASP A 72 -49.88 -35.27 -4.27
N ASN A 73 -49.88 -34.19 -5.07
CA ASN A 73 -50.60 -32.97 -4.78
C ASN A 73 -52.04 -32.97 -5.39
N GLY A 74 -52.43 -34.06 -6.01
CA GLY A 74 -53.71 -34.21 -6.69
C GLY A 74 -53.76 -33.57 -8.08
N GLY A 75 -54.75 -34.00 -8.90
CA GLY A 75 -54.93 -33.43 -10.25
C GLY A 75 -53.72 -33.62 -11.18
N ASN A 76 -53.06 -34.74 -11.10
CA ASN A 76 -51.85 -35.11 -11.88
C ASN A 76 -50.62 -34.20 -11.59
N ASN A 77 -50.58 -33.52 -10.41
CA ASN A 77 -49.44 -32.73 -9.94
C ASN A 77 -48.70 -33.50 -8.85
N TRP A 78 -47.39 -33.55 -8.97
CA TRP A 78 -46.49 -34.15 -7.99
C TRP A 78 -45.40 -33.20 -7.62
N SER A 79 -44.86 -33.34 -6.41
CA SER A 79 -43.65 -32.66 -5.98
C SER A 79 -42.66 -33.66 -5.39
N ALA A 80 -41.39 -33.40 -5.59
CA ALA A 80 -40.31 -34.13 -4.95
C ALA A 80 -39.40 -33.16 -4.24
N SER A 81 -39.01 -33.48 -3.00
CA SER A 81 -38.12 -32.61 -2.22
C SER A 81 -36.95 -33.40 -1.63
N TYR A 82 -35.82 -32.68 -1.48
CA TYR A 82 -34.59 -33.13 -0.84
C TYR A 82 -33.95 -31.99 -0.09
N SER A 83 -33.49 -32.23 1.14
CA SER A 83 -32.70 -31.22 1.89
C SER A 83 -31.21 -31.50 1.66
N MET A 84 -30.50 -30.48 1.16
CA MET A 84 -29.09 -30.59 0.83
C MET A 84 -28.23 -30.90 2.07
N GLN A 85 -27.26 -31.77 1.91
CA GLN A 85 -26.40 -32.27 2.96
C GLN A 85 -24.94 -31.82 2.72
N ASP A 86 -24.14 -31.81 3.78
CA ASP A 86 -22.69 -31.46 3.75
C ASP A 86 -21.86 -32.35 2.80
N GLY A 87 -22.33 -33.59 2.53
CA GLY A 87 -21.68 -34.53 1.61
C GLY A 87 -22.12 -34.42 0.15
N ASP A 88 -23.07 -33.55 -0.19
CA ASP A 88 -23.49 -33.34 -1.57
C ASP A 88 -22.43 -32.54 -2.35
N SER A 89 -22.38 -32.75 -3.67
CA SER A 89 -21.36 -32.10 -4.52
C SER A 89 -21.76 -30.70 -4.92
N ASP A 90 -20.84 -29.75 -4.80
CA ASP A 90 -21.01 -28.38 -5.32
C ASP A 90 -21.29 -28.38 -6.82
N GLY A 91 -22.05 -27.34 -7.24
CA GLY A 91 -22.41 -27.10 -8.62
C GLY A 91 -23.90 -27.32 -8.91
N ILE A 92 -24.26 -27.50 -10.18
CA ILE A 92 -25.65 -27.67 -10.59
C ILE A 92 -26.16 -28.98 -9.96
N ILE A 93 -27.26 -28.84 -9.19
CA ILE A 93 -27.88 -30.02 -8.55
C ILE A 93 -28.58 -30.85 -9.62
N PRO A 94 -28.16 -32.12 -9.87
CA PRO A 94 -28.86 -32.98 -10.80
C PRO A 94 -30.15 -33.51 -10.19
N PHE A 95 -31.16 -33.77 -11.03
CA PHE A 95 -32.31 -34.58 -10.68
C PHE A 95 -32.59 -35.59 -11.76
N GLU A 96 -33.27 -36.67 -11.37
CA GLU A 96 -33.71 -37.70 -12.26
C GLU A 96 -35.11 -38.19 -11.88
N ILE A 97 -36.05 -38.18 -12.85
CA ILE A 97 -37.33 -38.82 -12.75
C ILE A 97 -37.20 -40.15 -13.48
N GLY A 98 -37.36 -41.26 -12.79
CA GLY A 98 -37.30 -42.59 -13.36
C GLY A 98 -38.42 -42.84 -14.38
N VAL A 99 -38.49 -44.05 -14.88
CA VAL A 99 -39.56 -44.44 -15.79
C VAL A 99 -40.90 -44.26 -15.10
N VAL A 100 -41.76 -43.42 -15.68
CA VAL A 100 -43.10 -43.14 -15.18
C VAL A 100 -44.08 -44.10 -15.83
N THR A 101 -44.94 -44.69 -15.00
CA THR A 101 -45.99 -45.61 -15.46
C THR A 101 -47.35 -44.98 -15.18
N ASP A 102 -48.25 -45.01 -16.14
CA ASP A 102 -49.61 -44.53 -15.93
C ASP A 102 -50.39 -45.44 -14.97
N SER A 103 -51.60 -45.08 -14.63
CA SER A 103 -52.50 -45.85 -13.73
C SER A 103 -52.94 -47.20 -14.31
N ARG A 104 -52.69 -47.43 -15.61
CA ARG A 104 -53.07 -48.68 -16.34
C ARG A 104 -51.86 -49.58 -16.66
N GLY A 105 -50.66 -49.11 -16.34
CA GLY A 105 -49.43 -49.88 -16.43
C GLY A 105 -48.58 -49.65 -17.69
N ASN A 106 -48.86 -48.57 -18.49
CA ASN A 106 -48.05 -48.22 -19.64
C ASN A 106 -46.86 -47.35 -19.21
N PRO A 107 -45.60 -47.80 -19.38
CA PRO A 107 -44.40 -47.01 -19.03
C PRO A 107 -44.10 -45.98 -20.12
N ASN A 108 -43.55 -44.79 -19.73
CA ASN A 108 -42.95 -43.85 -20.66
C ASN A 108 -41.61 -44.38 -21.24
N SER A 109 -41.06 -43.67 -22.24
CA SER A 109 -39.90 -44.12 -23.01
C SER A 109 -38.54 -43.96 -22.32
N GLY A 110 -38.45 -43.47 -21.06
CA GLY A 110 -37.15 -43.32 -20.41
C GLY A 110 -37.13 -42.33 -19.24
N VAL A 111 -35.93 -42.08 -18.75
CA VAL A 111 -35.59 -41.21 -17.63
C VAL A 111 -35.63 -39.74 -18.06
N ILE A 112 -36.04 -38.85 -17.15
CA ILE A 112 -36.11 -37.41 -17.40
C ILE A 112 -35.19 -36.68 -16.42
N SER A 113 -34.25 -35.85 -16.93
CA SER A 113 -33.25 -35.11 -16.13
C SER A 113 -33.17 -33.62 -16.48
N SER A 114 -34.18 -33.06 -17.15
CA SER A 114 -34.19 -31.66 -17.55
C SER A 114 -35.52 -30.98 -17.22
N THR A 115 -35.48 -29.71 -16.89
CA THR A 115 -36.69 -28.92 -16.65
C THR A 115 -37.29 -28.40 -17.95
N THR A 116 -38.57 -28.00 -17.94
CA THR A 116 -39.26 -27.45 -19.11
C THR A 116 -39.15 -25.96 -19.22
N ASN A 117 -38.76 -25.28 -18.15
CA ASN A 117 -38.60 -23.83 -18.03
C ASN A 117 -37.12 -23.39 -17.88
N SER A 118 -36.18 -24.32 -18.12
CA SER A 118 -34.72 -24.07 -17.96
C SER A 118 -34.30 -23.67 -16.53
N SER A 119 -35.14 -23.95 -15.52
CA SER A 119 -34.76 -23.70 -14.13
C SER A 119 -33.63 -24.64 -13.70
N VAL A 120 -32.66 -24.11 -12.99
CA VAL A 120 -31.54 -24.83 -12.37
C VAL A 120 -31.35 -24.32 -10.95
N VAL A 121 -30.78 -25.17 -10.10
CA VAL A 121 -30.34 -24.77 -8.75
C VAL A 121 -28.87 -25.14 -8.62
N ILE A 122 -28.06 -24.24 -8.10
CA ILE A 122 -26.64 -24.44 -7.83
C ILE A 122 -26.44 -24.58 -6.33
N PHE A 123 -25.82 -25.68 -5.92
CA PHE A 123 -25.43 -25.96 -4.54
C PHE A 123 -24.01 -25.49 -4.33
N ASP A 124 -23.76 -24.80 -3.21
CA ASP A 124 -22.45 -24.34 -2.80
C ASP A 124 -22.27 -24.56 -1.30
N ASN A 125 -21.26 -25.33 -0.94
CA ASN A 125 -20.85 -25.63 0.43
C ASN A 125 -19.38 -25.32 0.67
N THR A 126 -18.73 -24.66 -0.28
CA THR A 126 -17.31 -24.31 -0.20
C THR A 126 -17.14 -22.85 0.21
N LYS A 127 -16.43 -22.61 1.33
CA LYS A 127 -16.11 -21.25 1.76
C LYS A 127 -15.25 -20.52 0.73
N PRO A 128 -15.49 -19.22 0.51
CA PRO A 128 -14.65 -18.42 -0.36
C PRO A 128 -13.23 -18.24 0.20
N LEU A 129 -12.25 -18.11 -0.71
CA LEU A 129 -10.84 -17.90 -0.39
C LEU A 129 -10.29 -16.69 -1.15
N LEU A 130 -9.33 -15.98 -0.55
CA LEU A 130 -8.59 -14.93 -1.23
C LEU A 130 -7.25 -15.46 -1.79
N ASN A 131 -7.12 -15.47 -3.12
CA ASN A 131 -5.94 -16.00 -3.83
C ASN A 131 -4.82 -14.97 -3.95
N ILE A 132 -5.15 -13.69 -3.93
CA ILE A 132 -4.22 -12.57 -4.04
C ILE A 132 -4.62 -11.54 -2.98
N VAL A 133 -3.65 -11.16 -2.14
CA VAL A 133 -3.78 -10.04 -1.21
C VAL A 133 -2.47 -9.27 -1.24
N ARG A 134 -2.53 -7.97 -1.53
CA ARG A 134 -1.38 -7.08 -1.62
C ARG A 134 -1.71 -5.72 -1.03
N ILE A 135 -0.75 -5.15 -0.28
CA ILE A 135 -0.82 -3.79 0.25
C ILE A 135 0.24 -2.91 -0.41
N ILE A 136 -0.11 -1.66 -0.73
CA ILE A 136 0.81 -0.63 -1.25
C ILE A 136 0.37 0.76 -0.80
N SER A 137 1.32 1.68 -0.74
CA SER A 137 1.11 3.12 -0.61
C SER A 137 1.19 3.83 -1.97
N ASN A 138 0.62 5.03 -2.08
CA ASN A 138 0.81 5.94 -3.20
C ASN A 138 2.05 6.86 -3.01
N ASN A 139 2.82 6.68 -1.93
CA ASN A 139 4.09 7.37 -1.73
C ASN A 139 5.09 7.07 -2.86
N SER A 140 6.12 7.87 -3.03
CA SER A 140 7.21 7.63 -3.99
C SER A 140 7.90 6.29 -3.79
N ASP A 141 8.12 5.89 -2.53
CA ASP A 141 8.43 4.50 -2.14
C ASP A 141 7.12 3.84 -1.65
N SER A 142 6.55 2.96 -2.46
CA SER A 142 5.26 2.33 -2.17
C SER A 142 5.25 1.41 -0.95
N THR A 143 6.40 1.20 -0.31
CA THR A 143 6.56 0.46 0.95
C THR A 143 6.54 1.36 2.18
N TRP A 144 6.48 2.69 1.98
CA TRP A 144 6.38 3.70 3.02
C TRP A 144 5.15 4.59 2.82
N ALA A 145 4.70 5.19 3.90
CA ALA A 145 3.59 6.14 3.87
C ALA A 145 3.78 7.22 4.94
N LYS A 146 3.31 8.43 4.67
CA LYS A 146 3.18 9.54 5.62
C LYS A 146 1.74 10.01 5.73
N ILE A 147 1.49 10.99 6.58
CA ILE A 147 0.17 11.62 6.71
C ILE A 147 -0.30 12.12 5.33
N GLY A 148 -1.53 11.76 4.96
CA GLY A 148 -2.15 12.12 3.69
C GLY A 148 -1.87 11.16 2.54
N ASP A 149 -1.03 10.14 2.73
CA ASP A 149 -0.87 9.08 1.73
C ASP A 149 -2.05 8.11 1.74
N SER A 150 -2.37 7.58 0.57
CA SER A 150 -3.45 6.60 0.40
C SER A 150 -2.89 5.18 0.36
N ILE A 151 -3.32 4.36 1.32
CA ILE A 151 -3.01 2.94 1.35
C ILE A 151 -4.07 2.18 0.57
N SER A 152 -3.62 1.22 -0.24
CA SER A 152 -4.49 0.37 -1.05
C SER A 152 -4.22 -1.10 -0.73
N VAL A 153 -5.24 -1.81 -0.25
CA VAL A 153 -5.24 -3.27 -0.12
C VAL A 153 -6.05 -3.85 -1.27
N THR A 154 -5.37 -4.50 -2.21
CA THR A 154 -6.01 -5.17 -3.36
C THR A 154 -6.09 -6.66 -3.11
N PHE A 155 -7.27 -7.26 -3.31
CA PHE A 155 -7.46 -8.69 -3.16
C PHE A 155 -8.33 -9.28 -4.27
N LYS A 156 -8.16 -10.60 -4.51
CA LYS A 156 -8.94 -11.38 -5.48
C LYS A 156 -9.44 -12.65 -4.80
N SER A 157 -10.75 -12.93 -4.93
CA SER A 157 -11.39 -14.16 -4.48
C SER A 157 -11.36 -15.23 -5.56
N ASN A 158 -11.53 -16.51 -5.16
CA ASN A 158 -11.74 -17.63 -6.05
C ASN A 158 -13.15 -17.61 -6.67
N GLU A 159 -14.10 -16.93 -6.02
CA GLU A 159 -15.51 -16.86 -6.40
C GLU A 159 -16.13 -15.48 -6.14
N LEU A 160 -17.40 -15.30 -6.51
CA LEU A 160 -18.14 -14.06 -6.32
C LEU A 160 -18.47 -13.84 -4.85
N LEU A 161 -18.16 -12.65 -4.35
CA LEU A 161 -18.49 -12.21 -3.00
C LEU A 161 -19.74 -11.32 -3.02
N THR A 162 -20.66 -11.55 -2.10
CA THR A 162 -21.88 -10.72 -1.93
C THR A 162 -21.71 -9.69 -0.82
N GLN A 163 -20.90 -10.01 0.20
CA GLN A 163 -20.54 -9.07 1.26
C GLN A 163 -19.04 -9.13 1.48
N SER A 164 -18.44 -7.96 1.59
CA SER A 164 -17.04 -7.82 1.96
C SER A 164 -16.83 -6.49 2.68
N SER A 165 -15.93 -6.51 3.65
CA SER A 165 -15.49 -5.33 4.38
C SER A 165 -13.99 -5.41 4.60
N ALA A 166 -13.34 -4.26 4.70
CA ALA A 166 -11.93 -4.19 5.02
C ALA A 166 -11.66 -3.07 6.02
N SER A 167 -10.68 -3.29 6.88
CA SER A 167 -10.07 -2.25 7.70
C SER A 167 -8.59 -2.11 7.35
N ILE A 168 -8.07 -0.88 7.45
CA ILE A 168 -6.66 -0.54 7.29
C ILE A 168 -6.31 0.40 8.43
N SER A 169 -5.18 0.19 9.11
CA SER A 169 -4.82 0.93 10.34
C SER A 169 -5.92 0.85 11.42
N ILE A 170 -6.61 -0.32 11.51
CA ILE A 170 -7.78 -0.59 12.37
C ILE A 170 -9.05 0.22 12.05
N GLU A 171 -9.00 1.16 11.13
CA GLU A 171 -10.12 1.98 10.69
C GLU A 171 -10.82 1.36 9.46
N SER A 172 -12.12 1.67 9.29
CA SER A 172 -12.90 1.19 8.15
C SER A 172 -12.35 1.76 6.84
N ALA A 173 -12.05 0.89 5.87
CA ALA A 173 -11.55 1.28 4.56
C ALA A 173 -12.68 1.37 3.53
N GLU A 174 -12.56 2.30 2.58
CA GLU A 174 -13.46 2.38 1.42
C GLU A 174 -13.19 1.21 0.47
N LEU A 175 -14.21 0.35 0.29
CA LEU A 175 -14.10 -0.83 -0.55
C LEU A 175 -14.76 -0.60 -1.91
N THR A 176 -14.00 -0.83 -2.99
CA THR A 176 -14.46 -0.68 -4.38
C THR A 176 -14.21 -1.97 -5.16
N PRO A 177 -15.23 -2.55 -5.86
CA PRO A 177 -15.02 -3.64 -6.78
C PRO A 177 -14.32 -3.15 -8.06
N LEU A 178 -13.27 -3.87 -8.47
CA LEU A 178 -12.55 -3.62 -9.73
C LEU A 178 -13.03 -4.56 -10.84
N SER A 179 -13.53 -5.74 -10.48
CA SER A 179 -14.19 -6.72 -11.34
C SER A 179 -15.02 -7.67 -10.48
N ALA A 180 -15.66 -8.69 -11.08
CA ALA A 180 -16.52 -9.65 -10.37
C ALA A 180 -15.84 -10.34 -9.14
N GLN A 181 -14.53 -10.52 -9.16
CA GLN A 181 -13.79 -11.24 -8.11
C GLN A 181 -12.59 -10.44 -7.58
N LYS A 182 -12.42 -9.18 -8.01
CA LYS A 182 -11.27 -8.35 -7.61
C LYS A 182 -11.73 -7.04 -6.98
N TYR A 183 -11.16 -6.72 -5.83
CA TYR A 183 -11.56 -5.57 -5.00
C TYR A 183 -10.32 -4.78 -4.59
N VAL A 184 -10.53 -3.52 -4.27
CA VAL A 184 -9.54 -2.65 -3.62
C VAL A 184 -10.19 -1.96 -2.43
N ALA A 185 -9.54 -2.06 -1.28
CA ALA A 185 -9.85 -1.26 -0.09
C ALA A 185 -8.85 -0.11 0.00
N LYS A 186 -9.33 1.11 0.28
CA LYS A 186 -8.49 2.31 0.39
C LYS A 186 -8.70 3.01 1.71
N TYR A 187 -7.61 3.54 2.25
CA TYR A 187 -7.61 4.36 3.46
C TYR A 187 -6.59 5.49 3.33
N LEU A 188 -6.96 6.69 3.78
CA LEU A 188 -6.09 7.86 3.80
C LEU A 188 -5.45 7.97 5.19
N MET A 189 -4.12 7.89 5.28
CA MET A 189 -3.39 7.93 6.55
C MET A 189 -3.60 9.27 7.28
N GLN A 190 -3.91 9.17 8.57
CA GLN A 190 -4.22 10.29 9.44
C GLN A 190 -3.13 10.50 10.49
N SER A 191 -3.08 11.69 11.07
CA SER A 191 -2.17 12.00 12.19
C SER A 191 -2.43 11.18 13.46
N SER A 192 -3.65 10.64 13.62
CA SER A 192 -4.04 9.74 14.71
C SER A 192 -3.54 8.31 14.54
N ASP A 193 -3.15 7.89 13.32
CA ASP A 193 -2.69 6.55 13.06
C ASP A 193 -1.35 6.27 13.78
N VAL A 194 -1.13 4.99 14.11
CA VAL A 194 0.07 4.54 14.82
C VAL A 194 1.19 4.29 13.80
N GLU A 195 2.39 4.79 14.08
CA GLU A 195 3.58 4.52 13.26
C GLU A 195 3.99 3.06 13.30
N GLY A 196 4.60 2.59 12.23
CA GLY A 196 5.07 1.23 12.03
C GLY A 196 4.33 0.51 10.90
N ASP A 197 4.40 -0.81 10.92
CA ASP A 197 3.70 -1.66 9.93
C ASP A 197 2.20 -1.40 9.96
N ILE A 198 1.61 -1.12 8.79
CA ILE A 198 0.17 -0.84 8.68
C ILE A 198 -0.62 -2.15 8.69
N PRO A 199 -1.39 -2.43 9.77
CA PRO A 199 -2.24 -3.61 9.82
C PRO A 199 -3.47 -3.44 8.93
N PHE A 200 -3.98 -4.55 8.40
CA PHE A 200 -5.27 -4.61 7.72
C PHE A 200 -6.02 -5.89 8.09
N ALA A 201 -7.34 -5.89 7.89
CA ALA A 201 -8.17 -7.08 7.97
C ALA A 201 -9.26 -7.05 6.91
N ILE A 202 -9.56 -8.21 6.31
CA ILE A 202 -10.61 -8.39 5.30
C ILE A 202 -11.55 -9.48 5.79
N SER A 203 -12.86 -9.17 5.81
CA SER A 203 -13.94 -10.14 6.06
C SER A 203 -14.82 -10.21 4.82
N PHE A 204 -15.27 -11.41 4.45
CA PHE A 204 -15.98 -11.63 3.20
C PHE A 204 -16.88 -12.85 3.26
N THR A 205 -17.98 -12.82 2.49
CA THR A 205 -18.94 -13.92 2.31
C THR A 205 -19.28 -14.08 0.83
N ASP A 206 -19.58 -15.30 0.43
CA ASP A 206 -20.03 -15.66 -0.93
C ASP A 206 -21.53 -15.37 -1.17
N SER A 207 -22.04 -15.89 -2.30
CA SER A 207 -23.42 -15.73 -2.74
C SER A 207 -24.44 -16.50 -1.93
N VAL A 208 -24.04 -17.57 -1.23
CA VAL A 208 -24.90 -18.38 -0.36
C VAL A 208 -24.75 -18.06 1.13
N GLY A 209 -23.90 -17.07 1.46
CA GLY A 209 -23.72 -16.57 2.83
C GLY A 209 -22.64 -17.33 3.62
N LEU A 210 -21.81 -18.18 3.00
CA LEU A 210 -20.68 -18.80 3.67
C LEU A 210 -19.56 -17.78 3.86
N SER A 211 -19.06 -17.66 5.09
CA SER A 211 -18.00 -16.71 5.43
C SER A 211 -16.63 -17.36 5.22
N GLY A 212 -15.77 -16.68 4.47
CA GLY A 212 -14.34 -17.00 4.42
C GLY A 212 -13.65 -16.70 5.75
N ASP A 213 -12.49 -17.31 5.98
CA ASP A 213 -11.67 -17.02 7.14
C ASP A 213 -11.09 -15.59 6.99
N PRO A 214 -11.13 -14.74 8.03
CA PRO A 214 -10.62 -13.38 7.95
C PRO A 214 -9.13 -13.36 7.55
N VAL A 215 -8.75 -12.43 6.66
CA VAL A 215 -7.40 -12.32 6.12
C VAL A 215 -6.75 -11.02 6.58
N SER A 216 -5.58 -11.10 7.23
CA SER A 216 -4.78 -9.99 7.72
C SER A 216 -3.33 -10.00 7.21
N GLU A 217 -3.01 -10.94 6.32
CA GLU A 217 -1.68 -11.09 5.75
C GLU A 217 -1.72 -11.05 4.23
N THR A 218 -0.63 -10.56 3.63
CA THR A 218 -0.50 -10.50 2.17
C THR A 218 0.02 -11.82 1.61
N THR A 219 -0.41 -12.18 0.40
CA THR A 219 0.05 -13.41 -0.28
C THR A 219 1.42 -13.27 -0.95
N ASN A 220 1.94 -12.05 -1.05
CA ASN A 220 3.22 -11.72 -1.70
C ASN A 220 4.23 -11.08 -0.75
N SER A 221 4.00 -11.15 0.57
CA SER A 221 4.84 -10.53 1.61
C SER A 221 5.03 -9.02 1.46
N SER A 222 4.12 -8.32 0.75
CA SER A 222 4.15 -6.85 0.73
C SER A 222 3.71 -6.30 2.09
N ASN A 223 4.38 -5.24 2.53
CA ASN A 223 3.99 -4.43 3.69
C ASN A 223 4.18 -2.96 3.37
N VAL A 224 3.59 -2.09 4.18
CA VAL A 224 3.79 -0.64 4.15
C VAL A 224 4.04 -0.17 5.57
N ILE A 225 5.07 0.65 5.72
CA ILE A 225 5.44 1.26 7.00
C ILE A 225 4.90 2.70 7.01
N PHE A 226 4.12 3.04 8.02
CA PHE A 226 3.67 4.40 8.25
C PHE A 226 4.64 5.13 9.15
N ASP A 227 5.10 6.29 8.71
CA ASP A 227 5.98 7.19 9.44
C ASP A 227 5.47 8.63 9.26
N LYS A 228 5.23 9.31 10.35
CA LYS A 228 4.76 10.71 10.40
C LYS A 228 5.73 11.63 11.09
N THR A 229 6.86 11.09 11.56
CA THR A 229 7.89 11.83 12.27
C THR A 229 8.85 12.47 11.29
N ALA A 230 9.05 13.78 11.37
CA ALA A 230 10.01 14.48 10.53
C ALA A 230 11.46 14.15 10.96
N PRO A 231 12.39 13.95 10.02
CA PRO A 231 13.80 13.71 10.33
C PRO A 231 14.47 14.94 10.93
N ILE A 232 15.46 14.72 11.80
CA ILE A 232 16.25 15.79 12.43
C ILE A 232 17.74 15.50 12.32
N LEU A 233 18.56 16.58 12.33
CA LEU A 233 20.02 16.51 12.35
C LEU A 233 20.52 16.72 13.78
N ASP A 234 21.44 15.85 14.26
CA ASP A 234 22.07 15.98 15.59
C ASP A 234 23.42 16.69 15.56
N TYR A 235 24.01 16.82 14.36
CA TYR A 235 25.30 17.46 14.15
C TYR A 235 25.27 18.31 12.88
N VAL A 236 25.70 19.57 12.99
CA VAL A 236 25.92 20.50 11.86
C VAL A 236 27.10 21.39 12.18
N HIS A 237 28.14 21.36 11.33
CA HIS A 237 29.38 22.08 11.47
C HIS A 237 29.83 22.67 10.14
N ILE A 238 30.35 23.90 10.14
CA ILE A 238 30.92 24.55 8.96
C ILE A 238 32.36 24.98 9.21
N GLU A 239 33.26 24.68 8.26
CA GLU A 239 34.66 25.08 8.32
C GLU A 239 35.22 25.30 6.91
N SER A 240 36.39 25.97 6.81
CA SER A 240 37.16 26.07 5.58
C SER A 240 38.46 25.26 5.64
N ASN A 241 39.08 24.99 4.49
CA ASN A 241 40.42 24.42 4.41
C ASN A 241 41.53 25.45 4.55
N ASN A 242 41.24 26.70 4.98
CA ASN A 242 42.27 27.70 5.19
C ASN A 242 43.29 27.26 6.22
N SER A 243 44.56 27.21 5.82
CA SER A 243 45.62 26.63 6.64
C SER A 243 45.95 27.42 7.90
N ASN A 244 45.55 28.72 7.97
CA ASN A 244 45.82 29.58 9.11
C ASN A 244 44.66 29.63 10.09
N ASN A 245 43.42 29.59 9.59
CA ASN A 245 42.24 29.64 10.43
C ASN A 245 41.02 29.09 9.67
N THR A 246 40.47 28.00 10.12
CA THR A 246 39.32 27.34 9.49
C THR A 246 38.01 28.13 9.60
N LEU A 247 37.96 29.19 10.43
CA LEU A 247 36.84 30.12 10.53
C LEU A 247 36.86 31.21 9.47
N ILE A 248 37.95 31.28 8.67
CA ILE A 248 38.12 32.27 7.60
C ILE A 248 38.26 31.50 6.28
N ALA A 249 37.71 32.05 5.22
CA ALA A 249 37.94 31.57 3.86
C ALA A 249 38.34 32.75 2.97
N ILE A 250 39.29 32.52 2.05
CA ILE A 250 39.67 33.48 0.99
C ILE A 250 39.37 32.84 -0.38
N THR A 251 39.41 33.64 -1.44
CA THR A 251 39.25 33.12 -2.81
C THR A 251 40.26 32.02 -3.09
N GLY A 252 39.77 30.81 -3.46
CA GLY A 252 40.54 29.61 -3.72
C GLY A 252 40.46 28.55 -2.63
N ASP A 253 39.98 28.91 -1.45
CA ASP A 253 39.70 27.92 -0.39
C ASP A 253 38.41 27.13 -0.68
N ASP A 254 38.29 25.94 -0.12
CA ASP A 254 37.06 25.18 -0.05
C ASP A 254 36.39 25.36 1.31
N VAL A 255 35.04 25.40 1.31
CA VAL A 255 34.24 25.42 2.53
C VAL A 255 33.42 24.14 2.59
N PHE A 256 33.45 23.51 3.77
CA PHE A 256 32.78 22.26 4.08
C PHE A 256 31.67 22.50 5.10
N LEU A 257 30.45 22.03 4.78
CA LEU A 257 29.34 21.94 5.71
C LEU A 257 29.08 20.47 6.00
N THR A 258 29.48 20.00 7.19
CA THR A 258 29.31 18.62 7.65
C THR A 258 28.07 18.50 8.51
N PHE A 259 27.23 17.50 8.24
CA PHE A 259 26.02 17.26 9.03
C PHE A 259 25.70 15.77 9.13
N ARG A 260 24.93 15.41 10.17
CA ARG A 260 24.56 14.02 10.47
C ARG A 260 23.11 13.94 10.89
N PRO A 261 22.28 13.05 10.30
CA PRO A 261 20.95 12.72 10.79
C PRO A 261 21.03 11.83 12.04
N ILE A 262 20.00 11.87 12.88
CA ILE A 262 19.82 10.90 13.95
C ILE A 262 19.59 9.53 13.32
N ASN A 263 20.34 8.51 13.79
CA ASN A 263 20.34 7.15 13.22
C ASN A 263 18.99 6.44 13.25
N THR A 264 18.02 6.91 14.00
CA THR A 264 16.69 6.30 14.15
C THR A 264 15.76 6.64 13.00
N ASP A 265 16.11 7.64 12.17
CA ASP A 265 15.29 8.13 11.08
C ASP A 265 16.16 8.47 9.86
N PRO A 266 16.45 7.48 9.00
CA PRO A 266 17.36 7.64 7.88
C PRO A 266 16.78 8.54 6.79
N ILE A 267 17.55 9.55 6.38
CA ILE A 267 17.20 10.46 5.29
C ILE A 267 17.51 9.86 3.91
N ILE A 268 16.79 10.30 2.88
CA ILE A 268 17.07 9.92 1.49
C ILE A 268 18.21 10.79 0.95
N THR A 269 19.36 10.20 0.65
CA THR A 269 20.55 10.91 0.15
C THR A 269 20.27 11.78 -1.07
N ASP A 270 19.53 11.27 -2.05
CA ASP A 270 19.22 11.99 -3.29
C ASP A 270 18.22 13.17 -3.09
N SER A 271 17.61 13.28 -1.91
CA SER A 271 16.70 14.39 -1.56
C SER A 271 17.42 15.54 -0.86
N ILE A 272 18.68 15.34 -0.45
CA ILE A 272 19.43 16.37 0.28
C ILE A 272 19.85 17.48 -0.66
N ILE A 273 19.45 18.70 -0.33
CA ILE A 273 19.89 19.90 -1.02
C ILE A 273 20.63 20.79 -0.03
N VAL A 274 21.91 21.03 -0.31
CA VAL A 274 22.76 21.92 0.48
C VAL A 274 23.08 23.16 -0.33
N THR A 275 22.89 24.33 0.25
CA THR A 275 23.40 25.59 -0.32
C THR A 275 24.37 26.23 0.65
N ILE A 276 25.45 26.81 0.15
CA ILE A 276 26.40 27.62 0.92
C ILE A 276 26.64 28.89 0.12
N ALA A 277 26.51 30.05 0.76
CA ALA A 277 26.57 31.37 0.11
C ALA A 277 25.67 31.50 -1.13
N GLY A 278 24.48 30.85 -1.11
CA GLY A 278 23.52 30.82 -2.22
C GLY A 278 23.88 29.91 -3.40
N GLN A 279 24.99 29.16 -3.32
CA GLN A 279 25.41 28.19 -4.34
C GLN A 279 25.09 26.78 -3.88
N VAL A 280 24.61 25.92 -4.79
CA VAL A 280 24.38 24.51 -4.49
C VAL A 280 25.74 23.82 -4.28
N ALA A 281 25.90 23.18 -3.13
CA ALA A 281 27.12 22.49 -2.74
C ALA A 281 27.21 21.10 -3.39
N ASN A 282 28.44 20.65 -3.67
CA ASN A 282 28.70 19.26 -4.02
C ASN A 282 28.56 18.40 -2.77
N LEU A 283 27.61 17.45 -2.79
CA LEU A 283 27.36 16.55 -1.66
C LEU A 283 28.20 15.28 -1.76
N SER A 284 28.82 14.88 -0.65
CA SER A 284 29.48 13.61 -0.46
C SER A 284 29.08 12.99 0.87
N GLN A 285 29.24 11.67 1.01
CA GLN A 285 28.94 10.96 2.26
C GLN A 285 30.19 10.24 2.76
N ASN A 286 30.48 10.35 4.05
CA ASN A 286 31.56 9.68 4.73
C ASN A 286 31.02 9.00 6.02
N GLY A 287 30.76 7.70 5.92
CA GLY A 287 30.10 6.98 7.02
C GLY A 287 28.68 7.48 7.26
N SER A 288 28.41 7.98 8.48
CA SER A 288 27.14 8.59 8.86
C SER A 288 27.05 10.08 8.54
N ASP A 289 28.17 10.71 8.17
CA ASP A 289 28.22 12.15 7.92
C ASP A 289 28.03 12.46 6.43
N TYR A 290 27.31 13.52 6.16
CA TYR A 290 27.18 14.16 4.86
C TYR A 290 28.01 15.44 4.85
N VAL A 291 28.68 15.72 3.74
CA VAL A 291 29.53 16.90 3.57
C VAL A 291 29.14 17.63 2.28
N GLY A 292 28.61 18.85 2.43
CA GLY A 292 28.40 19.77 1.33
C GLY A 292 29.65 20.63 1.13
N THR A 293 30.20 20.71 -0.09
CA THR A 293 31.44 21.44 -0.40
C THR A 293 31.19 22.46 -1.50
N ILE A 294 31.71 23.69 -1.29
CA ILE A 294 31.86 24.72 -2.34
C ILE A 294 33.29 25.23 -2.38
N ALA A 295 33.75 25.64 -3.55
CA ALA A 295 34.98 26.42 -3.72
C ALA A 295 34.64 27.93 -3.66
N ILE A 296 35.37 28.65 -2.81
CA ILE A 296 35.21 30.08 -2.68
C ILE A 296 35.80 30.78 -3.89
N ASN A 297 35.03 31.67 -4.50
CA ASN A 297 35.43 32.45 -5.68
C ASN A 297 35.06 33.93 -5.52
N GLY A 298 35.60 34.78 -6.39
CA GLY A 298 35.42 36.23 -6.31
C GLY A 298 33.99 36.75 -6.56
N ALA A 299 33.04 35.89 -6.91
CA ALA A 299 31.62 36.26 -7.03
C ALA A 299 30.86 36.12 -5.71
N ILE A 300 31.42 35.42 -4.72
CA ILE A 300 30.83 35.29 -3.39
C ILE A 300 31.13 36.60 -2.59
N PRO A 301 30.13 37.25 -2.03
CA PRO A 301 30.34 38.44 -1.21
C PRO A 301 31.18 38.14 0.03
N GLY A 302 31.97 39.12 0.50
CA GLY A 302 32.64 39.06 1.79
C GLY A 302 31.66 39.09 2.97
N GLY A 303 32.06 38.47 4.07
CA GLY A 303 31.29 38.35 5.30
C GLY A 303 30.96 36.93 5.68
N PHE A 304 30.08 36.73 6.68
CA PHE A 304 29.67 35.43 7.14
C PHE A 304 28.92 34.66 6.05
N LEU A 305 29.31 33.42 5.80
CA LEU A 305 28.67 32.57 4.81
C LEU A 305 27.37 32.00 5.37
N SER A 306 26.25 32.30 4.71
CA SER A 306 24.96 31.63 4.98
C SER A 306 24.90 30.28 4.31
N TYR A 307 24.11 29.39 4.85
CA TYR A 307 23.83 28.08 4.25
C TYR A 307 22.41 27.61 4.55
N THR A 308 21.93 26.61 3.78
CA THR A 308 20.71 25.87 4.03
C THR A 308 20.94 24.41 3.81
N ILE A 309 20.26 23.56 4.60
CA ILE A 309 20.16 22.11 4.38
C ILE A 309 18.68 21.76 4.34
N ASP A 310 18.22 21.24 3.20
CA ASP A 310 16.87 20.70 2.99
C ASP A 310 16.99 19.18 2.80
N PHE A 311 16.12 18.41 3.44
CA PHE A 311 16.17 16.94 3.42
C PHE A 311 14.82 16.34 3.77
N VAL A 312 14.60 15.08 3.36
CA VAL A 312 13.41 14.28 3.72
C VAL A 312 13.83 12.88 4.15
N ASP A 313 12.97 12.20 4.94
CA ASP A 313 13.12 10.79 5.31
C ASP A 313 12.62 9.85 4.19
N ARG A 314 12.59 8.53 4.48
CA ARG A 314 12.12 7.51 3.55
C ARG A 314 10.62 7.56 3.28
N ALA A 315 9.82 8.02 4.24
CA ALA A 315 8.40 8.27 4.04
C ALA A 315 8.13 9.59 3.32
N SER A 316 9.17 10.36 2.98
CA SER A 316 9.12 11.69 2.38
C SER A 316 8.53 12.76 3.32
N ASN A 317 8.66 12.60 4.66
CA ASN A 317 8.41 13.69 5.59
C ASN A 317 9.56 14.71 5.47
N PRO A 318 9.29 16.01 5.30
CA PRO A 318 10.32 17.01 5.24
C PRO A 318 10.89 17.31 6.64
N GLY A 319 12.23 17.31 6.77
CA GLY A 319 12.90 17.90 7.92
C GLY A 319 12.73 19.42 7.95
N GLU A 320 12.87 20.02 9.13
CA GLU A 320 12.96 21.47 9.24
C GLU A 320 14.24 21.96 8.54
N GLN A 321 14.15 23.00 7.70
CA GLN A 321 15.31 23.56 7.02
C GLN A 321 16.35 24.05 8.04
N VAL A 322 17.58 23.55 7.93
CA VAL A 322 18.67 23.90 8.85
C VAL A 322 19.49 25.05 8.29
N ILE A 323 19.64 26.14 9.12
CA ILE A 323 20.35 27.36 8.79
C ILE A 323 21.34 27.79 9.89
N VAL A 324 21.47 26.96 10.95
CA VAL A 324 22.39 27.20 12.08
C VAL A 324 23.16 25.94 12.41
N THR A 325 24.42 26.10 12.82
CA THR A 325 25.25 24.98 13.28
C THR A 325 24.91 24.56 14.70
N THR A 326 25.20 23.31 15.06
CA THR A 326 24.97 22.80 16.42
C THR A 326 26.05 23.19 17.42
N ASP A 327 27.21 23.65 16.95
CA ASP A 327 28.41 23.97 17.72
C ASP A 327 28.81 25.44 17.63
N ASN A 328 27.97 26.30 17.07
CA ASN A 328 28.24 27.74 16.79
C ASN A 328 29.43 28.00 15.84
N SER A 329 29.84 27.00 15.04
CA SER A 329 30.85 27.20 13.99
C SER A 329 30.30 28.12 12.90
N TYR A 330 31.22 28.89 12.28
CA TYR A 330 30.92 29.77 11.18
C TYR A 330 32.17 29.92 10.28
N VAL A 331 31.97 30.41 9.06
CA VAL A 331 33.06 30.80 8.15
C VAL A 331 32.80 32.20 7.67
N ASN A 332 33.83 33.06 7.80
CA ASN A 332 33.83 34.42 7.26
C ASN A 332 34.65 34.45 5.99
N HIS A 333 34.06 34.86 4.85
CA HIS A 333 34.80 35.10 3.61
C HIS A 333 35.47 36.46 3.67
N ASP A 334 36.80 36.46 3.79
CA ASP A 334 37.60 37.65 3.81
C ASP A 334 38.07 38.03 2.40
N ILE A 335 37.63 39.20 1.95
CA ILE A 335 37.96 39.76 0.63
C ILE A 335 38.84 40.99 0.72
N VAL A 336 39.23 41.41 1.94
CA VAL A 336 40.00 42.64 2.17
C VAL A 336 41.48 42.26 2.28
N PRO A 337 42.35 42.70 1.36
CA PRO A 337 43.80 42.52 1.52
C PRO A 337 44.33 43.33 2.70
N PRO A 338 45.34 42.80 3.40
CA PRO A 338 45.98 43.57 4.49
C PRO A 338 46.62 44.86 3.97
N SER A 339 46.48 45.89 4.74
CA SER A 339 47.08 47.19 4.49
C SER A 339 47.89 47.70 5.70
N ILE A 340 48.94 48.46 5.44
CA ILE A 340 49.71 49.11 6.49
C ILE A 340 49.20 50.52 6.66
N ASP A 341 48.60 50.81 7.83
CA ASP A 341 48.00 52.13 8.14
C ASP A 341 49.01 53.17 8.51
N SER A 342 50.09 52.78 9.20
CA SER A 342 51.19 53.67 9.56
C SER A 342 52.52 52.95 9.72
N VAL A 343 53.59 53.65 9.44
CA VAL A 343 54.99 53.19 9.63
C VAL A 343 55.80 54.22 10.31
N LEU A 344 56.48 53.83 11.37
CA LEU A 344 57.47 54.68 12.09
C LEU A 344 58.82 54.00 12.05
N ILE A 345 59.90 54.76 11.73
CA ILE A 345 61.25 54.27 11.81
C ILE A 345 62.01 55.18 12.84
N TYR A 346 62.73 54.55 13.75
CA TYR A 346 63.55 55.19 14.76
C TYR A 346 64.71 54.34 15.18
N SER A 347 65.66 54.93 15.91
CA SER A 347 66.84 54.27 16.39
C SER A 347 66.98 54.32 17.92
N SER A 348 67.85 53.46 18.46
CA SER A 348 68.23 53.42 19.85
C SER A 348 69.19 54.60 20.23
N ASN A 349 69.53 55.54 19.32
CA ASN A 349 70.35 56.73 19.57
C ASN A 349 69.64 57.72 20.52
N PHE A 350 70.39 58.57 21.18
CA PHE A 350 69.84 59.67 22.00
C PHE A 350 68.84 60.55 21.22
N ASP A 351 69.23 60.89 19.98
CA ASP A 351 68.26 61.47 19.03
C ASP A 351 67.76 60.32 18.14
N PRO A 352 66.49 59.91 18.26
CA PRO A 352 65.96 58.74 17.57
C PRO A 352 65.90 58.86 16.04
N ASN A 353 66.10 60.10 15.51
CA ASN A 353 66.19 60.36 14.07
C ASN A 353 67.56 60.11 13.46
N TRP A 354 68.56 59.82 14.29
CA TRP A 354 69.93 59.54 13.84
C TRP A 354 70.36 58.16 14.31
N ALA A 355 71.20 57.49 13.52
CA ALA A 355 71.80 56.21 13.89
C ALA A 355 73.32 56.27 13.58
N LYS A 356 74.16 55.68 14.44
CA LYS A 356 75.59 55.47 14.25
C LYS A 356 75.91 53.99 14.32
N SER A 357 77.13 53.60 14.02
CA SER A 357 77.56 52.21 14.14
C SER A 357 77.35 51.72 15.57
N GLY A 358 76.66 50.62 15.75
CA GLY A 358 76.29 50.01 17.02
C GLY A 358 74.86 50.29 17.49
N ASP A 359 74.18 51.31 16.92
CA ASP A 359 72.76 51.55 17.25
C ASP A 359 71.84 50.49 16.57
N THR A 360 70.69 50.20 17.22
CA THR A 360 69.63 49.40 16.66
C THR A 360 68.61 50.32 15.99
N VAL A 361 68.19 49.95 14.76
CA VAL A 361 67.11 50.64 14.06
C VAL A 361 65.84 49.82 14.20
N PHE A 362 64.75 50.43 14.59
CA PHE A 362 63.43 49.90 14.75
C PHE A 362 62.53 50.42 13.62
N VAL A 363 61.65 49.50 13.10
CA VAL A 363 60.51 49.80 12.25
C VAL A 363 59.27 49.30 12.98
N GLU A 364 58.41 50.21 13.33
CA GLU A 364 57.11 49.94 13.94
C GLU A 364 56.02 50.29 12.93
N PHE A 365 55.03 49.43 12.76
CA PHE A 365 53.94 49.70 11.85
C PHE A 365 52.63 49.12 12.40
N PHE A 366 51.50 49.69 11.98
CA PHE A 366 50.16 49.23 12.27
C PHE A 366 49.52 48.70 10.98
N ALA A 367 49.01 47.48 11.02
CA ALA A 367 48.22 46.91 9.93
C ALA A 367 46.74 46.93 10.29
N ASN A 368 45.84 47.01 9.29
CA ASN A 368 44.41 46.99 9.47
C ASN A 368 43.89 45.62 9.93
N GLU A 369 44.70 44.57 9.84
CA GLU A 369 44.36 43.21 10.21
C GLU A 369 45.59 42.40 10.62
N GLN A 370 45.40 41.17 11.14
CA GLN A 370 46.45 40.26 11.53
C GLN A 370 47.17 39.71 10.30
N LEU A 371 48.48 39.90 10.25
CA LEU A 371 49.34 39.47 9.16
C LEU A 371 49.76 38.01 9.35
N GLY A 372 49.57 37.13 8.31
CA GLY A 372 50.04 35.77 8.31
C GLY A 372 51.55 35.63 8.15
N SER A 373 52.18 36.53 7.40
CA SER A 373 53.63 36.62 7.22
C SER A 373 54.07 38.02 6.83
N MET A 374 55.28 38.40 7.15
CA MET A 374 55.84 39.65 6.74
C MET A 374 57.31 39.53 6.40
N ASN A 375 57.81 40.41 5.55
CA ASN A 375 59.23 40.59 5.28
C ASN A 375 59.58 42.07 5.44
N ILE A 376 60.50 42.38 6.36
CA ILE A 376 60.97 43.74 6.65
C ILE A 376 62.43 43.83 6.23
N ASN A 377 62.73 44.76 5.30
CA ASN A 377 64.08 45.02 4.85
C ASN A 377 64.44 46.46 5.20
N ILE A 378 65.56 46.66 5.93
CA ILE A 378 66.09 47.94 6.32
C ILE A 378 67.45 48.11 5.67
N SER A 379 67.60 49.08 4.75
CA SER A 379 68.83 49.39 4.05
C SER A 379 69.48 48.16 3.34
N GLY A 380 68.68 47.35 2.71
CA GLY A 380 69.15 46.12 1.99
C GLY A 380 69.47 44.94 2.88
N ARG A 381 69.09 44.95 4.16
CA ARG A 381 69.27 43.86 5.12
C ARG A 381 67.89 43.44 5.63
N ASP A 382 67.66 42.17 5.70
CA ASP A 382 66.46 41.61 6.32
C ASP A 382 66.49 41.86 7.85
N SER A 383 65.33 42.01 8.47
CA SER A 383 65.23 42.14 9.91
C SER A 383 65.78 40.91 10.63
N SER A 384 66.56 41.18 11.70
CA SER A 384 67.15 40.08 12.49
C SER A 384 66.16 39.49 13.50
N SER A 385 65.08 40.23 13.86
CA SER A 385 63.99 39.79 14.73
C SER A 385 62.81 40.72 14.58
N TYR A 386 61.59 40.21 14.78
CA TYR A 386 60.38 40.99 14.92
C TYR A 386 59.55 40.39 16.07
N SER A 387 58.74 41.23 16.70
CA SER A 387 57.76 40.88 17.69
C SER A 387 56.42 41.49 17.32
N PHE A 388 55.37 40.77 17.56
CA PHE A 388 54.02 41.31 17.49
C PHE A 388 53.58 41.78 18.87
N GLU A 389 53.15 43.01 19.00
CA GLU A 389 52.30 43.45 20.10
C GLU A 389 50.87 43.34 19.60
N GLY A 390 50.08 42.38 20.16
CA GLY A 390 48.81 41.99 19.62
C GLY A 390 47.81 43.10 19.53
N LEU A 391 46.98 43.06 18.48
CA LEU A 391 45.67 43.70 18.48
C LEU A 391 44.82 43.02 19.57
N ASN A 392 44.42 43.74 20.65
CA ASN A 392 43.36 43.35 21.55
C ASN A 392 42.00 43.44 20.85
#